data_357c2e579dedc5770f4b82eaa92c34f8
#
_entry.id   357c2e579dedc5770f4b82eaa92c34f8
#
_cell.length_a   1.000
_cell.length_b   1.000
_cell.length_c   1.000
_cell.angle_alpha   90.00
_cell.angle_beta   90.00
_cell.angle_gamma   90.00
#
_symmetry.space_group_name_H-M   'P 1'
#
loop_
_entity.id
_entity.type
_entity.pdbx_description
1 polymer ?
#
loop_
_entity_poly.entity_id
_entity_poly.type
_entity_poly.pdbx_seq_one_letter_code
_entity_poly.pdbx_strand_id
1 'polypeptide(L)'
;AQVSTSVNRPPTVPSWSSEQLPLSFDLAMEINRFRRLMADKLNVVDKDKSKNYQQTKKEEIIKFIKEYLYVEEKVANSIYLYFKEQNDYAVIPSNKMILIESFSDRGMNYVIFNTLFGRRVNDCLSRALAFIIGRSQHRDVEIGVTDNGFYLAGNKIFNAMRAFELLKQEKFHDILEQAI
;
A
#
# COMPACT_ATOMS: atom_id res chain seq x y z
N ALA A 1 -36.54 14.13 0.03
CA ALA A 1 -36.37 14.16 1.49
C ALA A 1 -37.63 14.71 2.14
N GLN A 2 -38.24 14.02 3.11
CA GLN A 2 -39.29 14.59 3.97
C GLN A 2 -38.64 15.30 5.16
N VAL A 3 -38.97 16.56 5.35
CA VAL A 3 -38.52 17.36 6.50
C VAL A 3 -39.71 17.66 7.41
N SER A 4 -39.50 17.58 8.71
CA SER A 4 -40.47 17.90 9.73
C SER A 4 -39.99 19.09 10.57
N THR A 5 -40.91 20.01 10.90
CA THR A 5 -40.61 21.23 11.67
C THR A 5 -40.54 21.00 13.19
N SER A 6 -40.97 19.87 13.67
CA SER A 6 -40.96 19.55 15.11
C SER A 6 -40.74 18.07 15.31
N VAL A 7 -39.62 17.69 15.89
CA VAL A 7 -39.30 16.30 16.23
C VAL A 7 -38.78 16.25 17.67
N ASN A 8 -39.46 15.55 18.52
CA ASN A 8 -38.96 15.18 19.86
C ASN A 8 -37.91 14.03 19.78
N ARG A 9 -37.03 14.11 18.80
CA ARG A 9 -35.92 13.15 18.60
C ARG A 9 -34.63 13.94 18.41
N PRO A 10 -33.51 13.43 18.94
CA PRO A 10 -32.23 14.07 18.64
C PRO A 10 -31.98 14.07 17.12
N PRO A 11 -31.41 15.12 16.56
CA PRO A 11 -31.10 15.18 15.14
C PRO A 11 -30.18 14.00 14.75
N THR A 12 -30.60 13.25 13.75
CA THR A 12 -29.72 12.26 13.12
C THR A 12 -28.79 13.01 12.19
N VAL A 13 -27.54 13.13 12.58
CA VAL A 13 -26.49 13.55 11.65
C VAL A 13 -26.26 12.40 10.69
N PRO A 14 -26.58 12.51 9.39
CA PRO A 14 -26.25 11.47 8.45
C PRO A 14 -24.72 11.29 8.45
N SER A 15 -24.26 10.12 8.79
CA SER A 15 -22.85 9.76 8.59
C SER A 15 -22.63 9.62 7.09
N TRP A 16 -22.14 10.70 6.49
CA TRP A 16 -21.76 10.72 5.10
C TRP A 16 -20.25 10.76 4.99
N SER A 17 -19.67 9.71 4.49
CA SER A 17 -18.26 9.71 4.09
C SER A 17 -18.20 9.88 2.58
N SER A 18 -17.62 10.99 2.13
CA SER A 18 -17.34 11.17 0.70
C SER A 18 -16.36 10.12 0.25
N GLU A 19 -16.61 9.50 -0.90
CA GLU A 19 -15.60 8.71 -1.57
C GLU A 19 -14.42 9.63 -1.93
N GLN A 20 -13.25 9.33 -1.41
CA GLN A 20 -12.03 9.97 -1.87
C GLN A 20 -11.79 9.54 -3.32
N LEU A 21 -11.38 10.49 -4.16
CA LEU A 21 -10.99 10.16 -5.53
C LEU A 21 -9.85 9.13 -5.47
N PRO A 22 -10.00 7.97 -6.12
CA PRO A 22 -8.97 6.95 -6.07
C PRO A 22 -7.71 7.43 -6.80
N LEU A 23 -6.56 7.07 -6.27
CA LEU A 23 -5.28 7.33 -6.91
C LEU A 23 -5.26 6.66 -8.29
N SER A 24 -4.96 7.45 -9.35
CA SER A 24 -4.81 6.88 -10.68
C SER A 24 -3.61 5.94 -10.74
N PHE A 25 -3.67 4.93 -11.62
CA PHE A 25 -2.56 3.99 -11.80
C PHE A 25 -1.27 4.70 -12.23
N ASP A 26 -1.36 5.67 -13.13
CA ASP A 26 -0.19 6.40 -13.63
C ASP A 26 0.49 7.18 -12.50
N LEU A 27 -0.27 7.91 -11.69
CA LEU A 27 0.28 8.61 -10.53
C LEU A 27 0.84 7.63 -9.49
N ALA A 28 0.17 6.52 -9.26
CA ALA A 28 0.67 5.46 -8.38
C ALA A 28 2.03 4.92 -8.87
N MET A 29 2.20 4.73 -10.17
CA MET A 29 3.47 4.27 -10.76
C MET A 29 4.59 5.31 -10.64
N GLU A 30 4.30 6.61 -10.78
CA GLU A 30 5.29 7.66 -10.55
C GLU A 30 5.70 7.76 -9.07
N ILE A 31 4.75 7.63 -8.14
CA ILE A 31 5.07 7.54 -6.70
C ILE A 31 5.97 6.33 -6.42
N ASN A 32 5.66 5.18 -6.99
CA ASN A 32 6.46 3.95 -6.85
C ASN A 32 7.86 4.09 -7.46
N ARG A 33 7.99 4.82 -8.57
CA ARG A 33 9.28 5.15 -9.16
C ARG A 33 10.12 6.03 -8.22
N PHE A 34 9.51 7.06 -7.65
CA PHE A 34 10.19 7.92 -6.66
C PHE A 34 10.62 7.11 -5.43
N ARG A 35 9.76 6.23 -4.90
CA ARG A 35 10.08 5.32 -3.79
C ARG A 35 11.31 4.47 -4.09
N ARG A 36 11.43 3.92 -5.29
CA ARG A 36 12.61 3.17 -5.71
C ARG A 36 13.86 4.04 -5.70
N LEU A 37 13.80 5.24 -6.28
CA LEU A 37 14.93 6.16 -6.28
C LEU A 37 15.40 6.52 -4.87
N MET A 38 14.46 6.71 -3.95
CA MET A 38 14.77 6.94 -2.54
C MET A 38 15.43 5.72 -1.89
N ALA A 39 14.89 4.51 -2.12
CA ALA A 39 15.47 3.27 -1.61
C ALA A 39 16.92 3.06 -2.12
N ASP A 40 17.15 3.27 -3.42
CA ASP A 40 18.48 3.16 -4.02
C ASP A 40 19.47 4.12 -3.36
N LYS A 41 19.07 5.38 -3.12
CA LYS A 41 19.92 6.39 -2.48
C LYS A 41 20.19 6.11 -1.01
N LEU A 42 19.18 5.68 -0.26
CA LEU A 42 19.32 5.35 1.17
C LEU A 42 20.19 4.11 1.39
N ASN A 43 20.05 3.08 0.56
CA ASN A 43 20.87 1.87 0.66
C ASN A 43 22.37 2.11 0.43
N VAL A 44 22.73 3.16 -0.31
CA VAL A 44 24.14 3.57 -0.45
C VAL A 44 24.68 4.21 0.84
N VAL A 45 23.83 4.96 1.56
CA VAL A 45 24.19 5.60 2.83
C VAL A 45 24.51 4.57 3.93
N ASP A 46 23.73 3.49 3.99
CA ASP A 46 23.89 2.48 5.05
C ASP A 46 25.18 1.64 4.95
N LYS A 47 25.86 1.66 3.79
CA LYS A 47 27.12 0.91 3.59
C LYS A 47 28.34 1.59 4.21
N ASP A 48 28.33 2.90 4.37
CA ASP A 48 29.41 3.66 4.97
C ASP A 48 28.93 4.31 6.28
N LYS A 49 29.52 3.89 7.41
CA LYS A 49 29.15 4.33 8.75
C LYS A 49 29.86 5.60 9.22
N SER A 50 30.71 6.25 8.41
CA SER A 50 31.39 7.48 8.83
C SER A 50 30.39 8.64 8.93
N LYS A 51 30.45 9.41 10.04
CA LYS A 51 29.51 10.54 10.28
C LYS A 51 29.59 11.61 9.18
N ASN A 52 30.76 11.91 8.69
CA ASN A 52 30.95 12.91 7.64
C ASN A 52 30.33 12.45 6.31
N TYR A 53 30.50 11.18 5.96
CA TYR A 53 29.91 10.62 4.75
C TYR A 53 28.38 10.60 4.84
N GLN A 54 27.80 10.20 5.98
CA GLN A 54 26.35 10.20 6.19
C GLN A 54 25.75 11.61 6.09
N GLN A 55 26.42 12.62 6.63
CA GLN A 55 25.95 14.00 6.55
C GLN A 55 25.96 14.52 5.10
N THR A 56 27.05 14.29 4.37
CA THR A 56 27.16 14.69 2.96
C THR A 56 26.10 14.00 2.09
N LYS A 57 25.89 12.70 2.31
CA LYS A 57 24.87 11.93 1.59
C LYS A 57 23.45 12.38 1.91
N LYS A 58 23.15 12.73 3.17
CA LYS A 58 21.88 13.32 3.54
C LYS A 58 21.61 14.60 2.74
N GLU A 59 22.59 15.50 2.64
CA GLU A 59 22.47 16.75 1.90
C GLU A 59 22.25 16.50 0.40
N GLU A 60 22.95 15.53 -0.18
CA GLU A 60 22.74 15.10 -1.57
C GLU A 60 21.32 14.57 -1.81
N ILE A 61 20.80 13.77 -0.90
CA ILE A 61 19.42 13.23 -1.00
C ILE A 61 18.38 14.34 -0.87
N ILE A 62 18.56 15.26 0.08
CA ILE A 62 17.67 16.42 0.25
C ILE A 62 17.67 17.28 -1.00
N LYS A 63 18.85 17.55 -1.57
CA LYS A 63 18.97 18.28 -2.83
C LYS A 63 18.24 17.56 -3.97
N PHE A 64 18.42 16.25 -4.09
CA PHE A 64 17.69 15.44 -5.07
C PHE A 64 16.16 15.56 -4.90
N ILE A 65 15.65 15.46 -3.67
CA ILE A 65 14.20 15.59 -3.41
C ILE A 65 13.69 16.97 -3.84
N LYS A 66 14.41 18.04 -3.49
CA LYS A 66 14.07 19.42 -3.87
C LYS A 66 13.96 19.58 -5.38
N GLU A 67 14.95 19.07 -6.11
CA GLU A 67 15.03 19.19 -7.57
C GLU A 67 14.00 18.30 -8.29
N TYR A 68 13.78 17.09 -7.76
CA TYR A 68 12.87 16.12 -8.39
C TYR A 68 11.39 16.47 -8.17
N LEU A 69 11.02 16.96 -6.97
CA LEU A 69 9.64 17.28 -6.59
C LEU A 69 9.33 18.77 -6.65
N TYR A 70 10.32 19.63 -6.93
CA TYR A 70 10.17 21.10 -6.93
C TYR A 70 9.62 21.65 -5.60
N VAL A 71 10.15 21.17 -4.47
CA VAL A 71 9.71 21.51 -3.13
C VAL A 71 10.75 22.30 -2.34
N GLU A 72 10.29 23.00 -1.30
CA GLU A 72 11.16 23.71 -0.37
C GLU A 72 11.96 22.74 0.52
N GLU A 73 13.04 23.25 1.09
CA GLU A 73 13.96 22.45 1.93
C GLU A 73 13.29 21.83 3.15
N LYS A 74 12.36 22.53 3.79
CA LYS A 74 11.61 21.99 4.92
C LYS A 74 10.80 20.76 4.54
N VAL A 75 10.12 20.81 3.38
CA VAL A 75 9.34 19.69 2.85
C VAL A 75 10.26 18.53 2.43
N ALA A 76 11.37 18.82 1.76
CA ALA A 76 12.35 17.82 1.37
C ALA A 76 12.95 17.08 2.57
N ASN A 77 13.24 17.80 3.67
CA ASN A 77 13.69 17.19 4.93
C ASN A 77 12.64 16.26 5.53
N SER A 78 11.36 16.64 5.54
CA SER A 78 10.28 15.79 6.05
C SER A 78 10.13 14.51 5.22
N ILE A 79 10.22 14.62 3.88
CA ILE A 79 10.21 13.46 2.98
C ILE A 79 11.43 12.57 3.22
N TYR A 80 12.61 13.14 3.36
CA TYR A 80 13.82 12.38 3.68
C TYR A 80 13.67 11.59 4.98
N LEU A 81 13.20 12.23 6.05
CA LEU A 81 13.01 11.57 7.35
C LEU A 81 12.00 10.42 7.26
N TYR A 82 10.87 10.62 6.57
CA TYR A 82 9.88 9.58 6.35
C TYR A 82 10.48 8.33 5.67
N PHE A 83 11.23 8.52 4.58
CA PHE A 83 11.84 7.40 3.87
C PHE A 83 13.00 6.78 4.65
N LYS A 84 13.76 7.59 5.37
CA LYS A 84 14.84 7.07 6.23
C LYS A 84 14.28 6.18 7.33
N GLU A 85 13.24 6.63 8.03
CA GLU A 85 12.58 5.86 9.08
C GLU A 85 11.99 4.55 8.53
N GLN A 86 11.32 4.61 7.38
CA GLN A 86 10.84 3.41 6.68
C GLN A 86 11.99 2.44 6.37
N ASN A 87 13.12 2.93 5.86
CA ASN A 87 14.27 2.12 5.48
C ASN A 87 15.00 1.51 6.67
N ASP A 88 14.96 2.18 7.83
CA ASP A 88 15.55 1.68 9.07
C ASP A 88 14.74 0.50 9.66
N TYR A 89 13.43 0.44 9.40
CA TYR A 89 12.54 -0.61 9.90
C TYR A 89 12.31 -1.74 8.92
N ALA A 90 12.15 -1.42 7.64
CA ALA A 90 11.79 -2.38 6.61
C ALA A 90 12.22 -1.89 5.22
N VAL A 91 12.14 -2.77 4.23
CA VAL A 91 12.36 -2.39 2.84
C VAL A 91 11.27 -1.42 2.35
N ILE A 92 11.65 -0.50 1.48
CA ILE A 92 10.72 0.42 0.83
C ILE A 92 10.13 -0.29 -0.39
N PRO A 93 8.82 -0.60 -0.40
CA PRO A 93 8.16 -1.17 -1.57
C PRO A 93 8.18 -0.17 -2.74
N SER A 94 8.21 -0.69 -3.97
CA SER A 94 8.40 0.13 -5.16
C SER A 94 7.77 -0.52 -6.40
N ASN A 95 7.90 0.11 -7.56
CA ASN A 95 7.43 -0.46 -8.83
C ASN A 95 8.12 -1.78 -9.26
N LYS A 96 9.14 -2.23 -8.54
CA LYS A 96 9.85 -3.50 -8.79
C LYS A 96 9.76 -4.49 -7.63
N MET A 97 9.15 -4.08 -6.52
CA MET A 97 9.12 -4.89 -5.31
C MET A 97 7.84 -4.64 -4.51
N ILE A 98 7.08 -5.69 -4.29
CA ILE A 98 5.92 -5.70 -3.40
C ILE A 98 6.40 -6.21 -2.04
N LEU A 99 6.10 -5.48 -0.97
CA LEU A 99 6.31 -5.95 0.39
C LEU A 99 5.03 -6.66 0.86
N ILE A 100 5.20 -7.90 1.30
CA ILE A 100 4.10 -8.71 1.85
C ILE A 100 4.42 -8.99 3.32
N GLU A 101 3.50 -8.60 4.19
CA GLU A 101 3.64 -8.78 5.63
C GLU A 101 2.53 -9.69 6.15
N SER A 102 2.83 -10.52 7.13
CA SER A 102 1.84 -11.39 7.76
C SER A 102 1.95 -11.33 9.29
N PHE A 103 0.80 -11.29 9.95
CA PHE A 103 0.71 -11.34 11.41
C PHE A 103 -0.62 -11.95 11.85
N SER A 104 -0.72 -12.28 13.13
CA SER A 104 -1.97 -12.73 13.75
C SER A 104 -2.34 -11.79 14.88
N ASP A 105 -3.62 -11.40 14.92
CA ASP A 105 -4.18 -10.59 16.01
C ASP A 105 -5.59 -11.11 16.35
N ARG A 106 -5.87 -11.27 17.65
CA ARG A 106 -7.18 -11.67 18.21
C ARG A 106 -7.83 -12.87 17.50
N GLY A 107 -7.02 -13.85 17.10
CA GLY A 107 -7.50 -15.08 16.44
C GLY A 107 -7.72 -14.96 14.94
N MET A 108 -7.43 -13.80 14.35
CA MET A 108 -7.43 -13.57 12.90
C MET A 108 -5.99 -13.56 12.37
N ASN A 109 -5.80 -14.13 11.19
CA ASN A 109 -4.53 -14.09 10.47
C ASN A 109 -4.65 -13.08 9.33
N TYR A 110 -3.71 -12.15 9.27
CA TYR A 110 -3.67 -11.07 8.29
C TYR A 110 -2.48 -11.24 7.36
N VAL A 111 -2.70 -10.98 6.07
CA VAL A 111 -1.63 -10.84 5.10
C VAL A 111 -1.85 -9.53 4.35
N ILE A 112 -0.90 -8.61 4.48
CA ILE A 112 -0.94 -7.26 3.89
C ILE A 112 -0.03 -7.21 2.67
N PHE A 113 -0.56 -6.70 1.57
CA PHE A 113 0.17 -6.46 0.33
C PHE A 113 0.37 -4.96 0.15
N ASN A 114 1.59 -4.48 0.32
CA ASN A 114 1.98 -3.09 0.10
C ASN A 114 2.33 -2.88 -1.38
N THR A 115 1.32 -2.67 -2.21
CA THR A 115 1.45 -2.62 -3.68
C THR A 115 1.53 -1.21 -4.23
N LEU A 116 0.81 -0.24 -3.65
CA LEU A 116 0.75 1.15 -4.14
C LEU A 116 0.32 1.28 -5.62
N PHE A 117 -0.59 0.42 -6.09
CA PHE A 117 -1.07 0.45 -7.47
C PHE A 117 -2.34 1.27 -7.68
N GLY A 118 -2.85 1.91 -6.61
CA GLY A 118 -4.14 2.56 -6.59
C GLY A 118 -5.29 1.58 -6.31
N ARG A 119 -6.39 2.11 -5.76
CA ARG A 119 -7.50 1.32 -5.21
C ARG A 119 -8.11 0.34 -6.22
N ARG A 120 -8.27 0.76 -7.48
CA ARG A 120 -8.90 -0.09 -8.52
C ARG A 120 -8.09 -1.35 -8.81
N VAL A 121 -6.77 -1.21 -8.98
CA VAL A 121 -5.88 -2.36 -9.22
C VAL A 121 -5.81 -3.24 -7.98
N ASN A 122 -5.70 -2.63 -6.80
CA ASN A 122 -5.65 -3.34 -5.53
C ASN A 122 -6.94 -4.13 -5.27
N ASP A 123 -8.10 -3.59 -5.62
CA ASP A 123 -9.40 -4.29 -5.51
C ASP A 123 -9.44 -5.52 -6.43
N CYS A 124 -9.05 -5.37 -7.70
CA CYS A 124 -8.97 -6.51 -8.62
C CYS A 124 -8.03 -7.60 -8.12
N LEU A 125 -6.82 -7.24 -7.67
CA LEU A 125 -5.84 -8.20 -7.15
C LEU A 125 -6.33 -8.91 -5.89
N SER A 126 -6.91 -8.17 -4.95
CA SER A 126 -7.42 -8.75 -3.70
C SER A 126 -8.53 -9.77 -3.94
N ARG A 127 -9.48 -9.47 -4.85
CA ARG A 127 -10.57 -10.39 -5.23
C ARG A 127 -10.04 -11.63 -5.92
N ALA A 128 -9.13 -11.47 -6.88
CA ALA A 128 -8.50 -12.60 -7.56
C ALA A 128 -7.78 -13.53 -6.59
N LEU A 129 -7.02 -12.98 -5.65
CA LEU A 129 -6.31 -13.79 -4.63
C LEU A 129 -7.28 -14.46 -3.67
N ALA A 130 -8.31 -13.76 -3.19
CA ALA A 130 -9.33 -14.34 -2.33
C ALA A 130 -10.05 -15.52 -3.01
N PHE A 131 -10.39 -15.36 -4.29
CA PHE A 131 -10.98 -16.43 -5.10
C PHE A 131 -10.06 -17.66 -5.21
N ILE A 132 -8.76 -17.44 -5.52
CA ILE A 132 -7.78 -18.53 -5.60
C ILE A 132 -7.64 -19.23 -4.24
N ILE A 133 -7.58 -18.49 -3.13
CA ILE A 133 -7.51 -19.06 -1.78
C ILE A 133 -8.76 -19.90 -1.49
N GLY A 134 -9.94 -19.36 -1.77
CA GLY A 134 -11.20 -20.06 -1.61
C GLY A 134 -11.23 -21.39 -2.38
N ARG A 135 -10.85 -21.37 -3.65
CA ARG A 135 -10.87 -22.54 -4.53
C ARG A 135 -9.77 -23.56 -4.20
N SER A 136 -8.54 -23.12 -3.99
CA SER A 136 -7.38 -24.02 -3.85
C SER A 136 -7.13 -24.48 -2.41
N GLN A 137 -7.56 -23.72 -1.40
CA GLN A 137 -7.26 -23.98 0.00
C GLN A 137 -8.53 -24.18 0.85
N HIS A 138 -9.72 -24.00 0.27
CA HIS A 138 -11.01 -24.08 0.97
C HIS A 138 -11.02 -23.17 2.22
N ARG A 139 -10.63 -21.90 2.04
CA ARG A 139 -10.57 -20.87 3.07
C ARG A 139 -11.31 -19.64 2.60
N ASP A 140 -12.21 -19.15 3.43
CA ASP A 140 -12.82 -17.85 3.24
C ASP A 140 -11.92 -16.78 3.86
N VAL A 141 -11.73 -15.68 3.14
CA VAL A 141 -10.92 -14.54 3.58
C VAL A 141 -11.70 -13.25 3.38
N GLU A 142 -11.57 -12.35 4.34
CA GLU A 142 -12.04 -10.96 4.25
C GLU A 142 -11.03 -10.12 3.48
N ILE A 143 -11.53 -9.12 2.76
CA ILE A 143 -10.73 -8.22 1.94
C ILE A 143 -10.88 -6.80 2.48
N GLY A 144 -9.75 -6.11 2.67
CA GLY A 144 -9.74 -4.65 2.85
C GLY A 144 -8.82 -4.00 1.84
N VAL A 145 -9.27 -2.91 1.21
CA VAL A 145 -8.57 -2.28 0.08
C VAL A 145 -8.38 -0.79 0.32
N THR A 146 -7.17 -0.31 0.02
CA THR A 146 -6.81 1.11 0.00
C THR A 146 -6.06 1.45 -1.30
N ASP A 147 -5.73 2.72 -1.50
CA ASP A 147 -4.84 3.12 -2.61
C ASP A 147 -3.42 2.57 -2.46
N ASN A 148 -2.98 2.36 -1.22
CA ASN A 148 -1.61 1.96 -0.90
C ASN A 148 -1.40 0.45 -0.86
N GLY A 149 -2.48 -0.34 -0.92
CA GLY A 149 -2.39 -1.79 -0.83
C GLY A 149 -3.73 -2.42 -0.45
N PHE A 150 -3.67 -3.69 -0.11
CA PHE A 150 -4.83 -4.43 0.37
C PHE A 150 -4.38 -5.46 1.41
N TYR A 151 -5.32 -5.93 2.19
CA TYR A 151 -5.09 -7.07 3.08
C TYR A 151 -6.11 -8.17 2.83
N LEU A 152 -5.70 -9.39 3.17
CA LEU A 152 -6.56 -10.54 3.29
C LEU A 152 -6.53 -10.99 4.76
N ALA A 153 -7.71 -11.27 5.33
CA ALA A 153 -7.80 -11.72 6.71
C ALA A 153 -8.69 -12.97 6.82
N GLY A 154 -8.33 -13.88 7.72
CA GLY A 154 -9.08 -15.10 7.93
C GLY A 154 -8.86 -15.70 9.32
N ASN A 155 -9.86 -16.42 9.83
CA ASN A 155 -9.80 -17.10 11.12
C ASN A 155 -8.94 -18.38 11.10
N LYS A 156 -8.60 -18.86 9.91
CA LYS A 156 -7.71 -20.01 9.70
C LYS A 156 -6.48 -19.57 8.90
N ILE A 157 -5.36 -20.25 9.10
CA ILE A 157 -4.14 -20.01 8.36
C ILE A 157 -4.38 -20.32 6.87
N PHE A 158 -3.95 -19.44 6.00
CA PHE A 158 -3.97 -19.58 4.54
C PHE A 158 -2.62 -19.13 3.95
N ASN A 159 -2.30 -19.66 2.78
CA ASN A 159 -1.04 -19.34 2.09
C ASN A 159 -1.30 -18.36 0.94
N ALA A 160 -1.16 -17.07 1.23
CA ALA A 160 -1.35 -16.01 0.25
C ALA A 160 -0.25 -15.99 -0.82
N MET A 161 0.99 -16.38 -0.48
CA MET A 161 2.09 -16.45 -1.44
C MET A 161 1.82 -17.50 -2.52
N ARG A 162 1.35 -18.68 -2.12
CA ARG A 162 0.97 -19.73 -3.09
C ARG A 162 -0.17 -19.27 -4.00
N ALA A 163 -1.15 -18.53 -3.45
CA ALA A 163 -2.22 -17.97 -4.27
C ALA A 163 -1.68 -16.93 -5.27
N PHE A 164 -0.74 -16.11 -4.85
CA PHE A 164 -0.08 -15.13 -5.73
C PHE A 164 0.73 -15.81 -6.85
N GLU A 165 1.44 -16.90 -6.57
CA GLU A 165 2.16 -17.70 -7.57
C GLU A 165 1.22 -18.36 -8.60
N LEU A 166 -0.01 -18.69 -8.19
CA LEU A 166 -1.04 -19.24 -9.07
C LEU A 166 -1.71 -18.19 -9.95
N LEU A 167 -1.57 -16.90 -9.60
CA LEU A 167 -2.11 -15.78 -10.34
C LEU A 167 -1.28 -15.51 -11.60
N LYS A 168 -1.59 -16.22 -12.67
CA LYS A 168 -0.92 -16.05 -13.97
C LYS A 168 -1.64 -15.04 -14.83
N GLN A 169 -0.88 -14.20 -15.54
CA GLN A 169 -1.42 -13.17 -16.42
C GLN A 169 -2.45 -13.70 -17.41
N GLU A 170 -2.19 -14.86 -18.02
CA GLU A 170 -3.05 -15.50 -19.00
C GLU A 170 -4.44 -15.89 -18.47
N LYS A 171 -4.54 -16.15 -17.16
CA LYS A 171 -5.78 -16.57 -16.48
C LYS A 171 -6.44 -15.47 -15.65
N PHE A 172 -5.83 -14.30 -15.61
CA PHE A 172 -6.27 -13.24 -14.70
C PHE A 172 -7.69 -12.76 -15.00
N HIS A 173 -8.01 -12.62 -16.29
CA HIS A 173 -9.35 -12.23 -16.72
C HIS A 173 -10.42 -13.26 -16.30
N ASP A 174 -10.19 -14.52 -16.61
CA ASP A 174 -11.10 -15.62 -16.26
C ASP A 174 -11.31 -15.75 -14.74
N ILE A 175 -10.23 -15.51 -13.97
CA ILE A 175 -10.29 -15.51 -12.51
C ILE A 175 -11.15 -14.36 -12.00
N LEU A 176 -10.99 -13.16 -12.54
CA LEU A 176 -11.79 -11.99 -12.15
C LEU A 176 -13.26 -12.15 -12.49
N GLU A 177 -13.60 -12.66 -13.67
CA GLU A 177 -14.99 -12.93 -14.06
C GLU A 177 -15.69 -13.91 -13.11
N GLN A 178 -14.94 -14.84 -12.52
CA GLN A 178 -15.48 -15.79 -11.54
C GLN A 178 -15.45 -15.29 -10.10
N ALA A 179 -14.68 -14.24 -9.81
CA ALA A 179 -14.51 -13.66 -8.47
C ALA A 179 -15.50 -12.51 -8.17
N ILE A 180 -16.20 -12.01 -9.18
CA ILE A 180 -17.21 -10.95 -9.09
C ILE A 180 -18.60 -11.58 -9.13
#